data_80444bd47877c957eff51d9d0fffb87b
#
_entry.id   80444bd47877c957eff51d9d0fffb87b
#
_cell.length_a   1.000
_cell.length_b   1.000
_cell.length_c   1.000
_cell.angle_alpha   90.00
_cell.angle_beta   90.00
_cell.angle_gamma   90.00
#
_symmetry.space_group_name_H-M   'P 1'
#
loop_
_entity.id
_entity.type
_entity.pdbx_description
1 polymer ?
#
loop_
_entity_poly.entity_id
_entity_poly.type
_entity_poly.pdbx_seq_one_letter_code
_entity_poly.pdbx_strand_id
1 'polypeptide(L)'
;MTDPAACTHVVNAAIERFGRVDILVNNAGVGAAVPALRETPEQFRGVLDVNLMGAYWMAQAAARVMQPGSSIVNIASVLGLVKSYSPQAAYAASKAGLIGLTRDLSQQWSGRRGIQVNAVAPGYFASELTAQVAAAPLADFIQQTSTLGRFGEQAELDGAVVFLASQASSYITGITLAVDGGMSGH
;
A
#
# COMPACT_ATOMS: atom_id res chain seq x y z
N MET A 1 -5.05 14.05 0.75
CA MET A 1 -4.08 13.31 -0.08
C MET A 1 -4.33 13.44 -1.59
N THR A 2 -5.54 13.70 -2.02
CA THR A 2 -5.87 13.87 -3.45
C THR A 2 -5.36 15.20 -4.05
N ASP A 3 -4.98 16.16 -3.19
CA ASP A 3 -4.40 17.45 -3.59
C ASP A 3 -2.87 17.43 -3.43
N PRO A 4 -2.09 17.60 -4.53
CA PRO A 4 -0.62 17.65 -4.48
C PRO A 4 -0.06 18.78 -3.60
N ALA A 5 -0.75 19.93 -3.53
CA ALA A 5 -0.32 21.04 -2.68
C ALA A 5 -0.44 20.69 -1.19
N ALA A 6 -1.53 20.02 -0.80
CA ALA A 6 -1.70 19.52 0.56
C ALA A 6 -0.65 18.46 0.92
N CYS A 7 -0.27 17.58 -0.01
CA CYS A 7 0.79 16.60 0.20
C CYS A 7 2.14 17.31 0.47
N THR A 8 2.46 18.33 -0.32
CA THR A 8 3.68 19.14 -0.13
C THR A 8 3.64 19.86 1.22
N HIS A 9 2.50 20.41 1.61
CA HIS A 9 2.34 21.07 2.91
C HIS A 9 2.59 20.13 4.08
N VAL A 10 2.07 18.92 4.05
CA VAL A 10 2.30 17.89 5.10
C VAL A 10 3.78 17.55 5.24
N VAL A 11 4.48 17.36 4.12
CA VAL A 11 5.93 17.08 4.13
C VAL A 11 6.72 18.25 4.68
N ASN A 12 6.41 19.48 4.28
CA ASN A 12 7.07 20.68 4.78
C ASN A 12 6.85 20.86 6.29
N ALA A 13 5.64 20.64 6.78
CA ALA A 13 5.34 20.68 8.22
C ALA A 13 6.15 19.65 9.01
N ALA A 14 6.38 18.45 8.44
CA ALA A 14 7.25 17.46 9.06
C ALA A 14 8.73 17.92 9.11
N ILE A 15 9.22 18.53 8.02
CA ILE A 15 10.57 19.11 8.00
C ILE A 15 10.71 20.26 9.02
N GLU A 16 9.75 21.17 9.06
CA GLU A 16 9.75 22.28 10.02
C GLU A 16 9.74 21.78 11.48
N ARG A 17 9.03 20.69 11.76
CA ARG A 17 8.87 20.16 13.12
C ARG A 17 10.02 19.26 13.57
N PHE A 18 10.57 18.45 12.66
CA PHE A 18 11.51 17.36 12.96
C PHE A 18 12.87 17.50 12.25
N GLY A 19 13.04 18.45 11.34
CA GLY A 19 14.26 18.71 10.59
C GLY A 19 14.52 17.78 9.41
N ARG A 20 13.84 16.62 9.35
CA ARG A 20 14.05 15.61 8.29
C ARG A 20 12.83 14.70 8.10
N VAL A 21 12.79 14.05 6.94
CA VAL A 21 11.87 12.94 6.64
C VAL A 21 12.70 11.80 6.05
N ASP A 22 12.75 10.67 6.73
CA ASP A 22 13.53 9.50 6.33
C ASP A 22 12.66 8.34 5.86
N ILE A 23 11.44 8.26 6.38
CA ILE A 23 10.52 7.17 6.10
C ILE A 23 9.16 7.76 5.73
N LEU A 24 8.63 7.30 4.60
CA LEU A 24 7.24 7.53 4.23
C LEU A 24 6.51 6.19 4.16
N VAL A 25 5.42 6.05 4.90
CA VAL A 25 4.49 4.93 4.76
C VAL A 25 3.20 5.42 4.13
N ASN A 26 2.97 5.09 2.87
CA ASN A 26 1.72 5.35 2.16
C ASN A 26 0.69 4.28 2.52
N ASN A 27 0.02 4.48 3.66
CA ASN A 27 -0.97 3.54 4.20
C ASN A 27 -2.41 3.95 3.91
N ALA A 28 -2.70 5.24 3.78
CA ALA A 28 -4.06 5.72 3.59
C ALA A 28 -4.72 5.08 2.36
N GLY A 29 -5.92 4.57 2.54
CA GLY A 29 -6.66 3.92 1.49
C GLY A 29 -8.14 3.78 1.82
N VAL A 30 -8.94 3.72 0.78
CA VAL A 30 -10.40 3.52 0.83
C VAL A 30 -10.76 2.38 -0.12
N GLY A 31 -11.88 1.71 0.16
CA GLY A 31 -12.42 0.67 -0.70
C GLY A 31 -13.91 0.53 -0.48
N ALA A 32 -14.60 0.06 -1.51
CA ALA A 32 -16.01 -0.28 -1.46
C ALA A 32 -16.24 -1.54 -2.29
N ALA A 33 -17.18 -2.37 -1.87
CA ALA A 33 -17.65 -3.52 -2.64
C ALA A 33 -18.83 -3.07 -3.52
N VAL A 34 -18.56 -2.77 -4.78
CA VAL A 34 -19.57 -2.34 -5.74
C VAL A 34 -19.50 -3.22 -6.99
N PRO A 35 -20.60 -3.88 -7.39
CA PRO A 35 -20.65 -4.60 -8.68
C PRO A 35 -20.29 -3.68 -9.84
N ALA A 36 -19.39 -4.11 -10.74
CA ALA A 36 -18.83 -3.26 -11.80
C ALA A 36 -19.91 -2.64 -12.72
N LEU A 37 -21.04 -3.30 -12.94
CA LEU A 37 -22.17 -2.75 -13.71
C LEU A 37 -22.95 -1.64 -12.97
N ARG A 38 -22.68 -1.42 -11.69
CA ARG A 38 -23.32 -0.39 -10.84
C ARG A 38 -22.34 0.65 -10.34
N GLU A 39 -21.05 0.43 -10.50
CA GLU A 39 -20.00 1.36 -10.07
C GLU A 39 -20.01 2.61 -10.97
N THR A 40 -20.18 3.79 -10.36
CA THR A 40 -20.15 5.05 -11.12
C THR A 40 -18.73 5.49 -11.41
N PRO A 41 -18.52 6.33 -12.46
CA PRO A 41 -17.19 6.90 -12.72
C PRO A 41 -16.60 7.66 -11.54
N GLU A 42 -17.43 8.34 -10.74
CA GLU A 42 -17.02 9.10 -9.57
C GLU A 42 -16.56 8.18 -8.43
N GLN A 43 -17.27 7.06 -8.21
CA GLN A 43 -16.88 6.05 -7.23
C GLN A 43 -15.53 5.45 -7.60
N PHE A 44 -15.37 5.03 -8.86
CA PHE A 44 -14.13 4.45 -9.37
C PHE A 44 -12.97 5.43 -9.23
N ARG A 45 -13.13 6.68 -9.71
CA ARG A 45 -12.11 7.74 -9.60
C ARG A 45 -11.74 8.03 -8.15
N GLY A 46 -12.72 8.18 -7.27
CA GLY A 46 -12.49 8.49 -5.86
C GLY A 46 -11.57 7.47 -5.17
N VAL A 47 -11.69 6.18 -5.50
CA VAL A 47 -10.78 5.14 -4.98
C VAL A 47 -9.38 5.31 -5.58
N LEU A 48 -9.24 5.53 -6.89
CA LEU A 48 -7.94 5.74 -7.51
C LEU A 48 -7.26 7.02 -7.00
N ASP A 49 -8.01 8.10 -6.85
CA ASP A 49 -7.49 9.38 -6.38
C ASP A 49 -6.85 9.27 -4.98
N VAL A 50 -7.46 8.50 -4.08
CA VAL A 50 -6.89 8.28 -2.74
C VAL A 50 -5.76 7.24 -2.78
N ASN A 51 -6.04 6.04 -3.30
CA ASN A 51 -5.16 4.89 -3.12
C ASN A 51 -3.91 4.91 -4.00
N LEU A 52 -4.02 5.51 -5.20
CA LEU A 52 -2.94 5.53 -6.19
C LEU A 52 -2.36 6.94 -6.36
N MET A 53 -3.20 7.90 -6.76
CA MET A 53 -2.72 9.26 -7.01
C MET A 53 -2.22 9.92 -5.73
N GLY A 54 -2.94 9.77 -4.60
CA GLY A 54 -2.52 10.30 -3.31
C GLY A 54 -1.18 9.73 -2.85
N ALA A 55 -0.97 8.42 -3.00
CA ALA A 55 0.32 7.79 -2.69
C ALA A 55 1.45 8.32 -3.59
N TYR A 56 1.17 8.54 -4.88
CA TYR A 56 2.14 9.14 -5.81
C TYR A 56 2.52 10.57 -5.41
N TRP A 57 1.54 11.43 -5.10
CA TRP A 57 1.81 12.81 -4.71
C TRP A 57 2.59 12.90 -3.40
N MET A 58 2.25 12.06 -2.41
CA MET A 58 3.02 11.98 -1.16
C MET A 58 4.44 11.47 -1.40
N ALA A 59 4.61 10.42 -2.21
CA ALA A 59 5.94 9.92 -2.56
C ALA A 59 6.78 10.98 -3.28
N GLN A 60 6.19 11.71 -4.24
CA GLN A 60 6.86 12.79 -4.96
C GLN A 60 7.26 13.94 -4.03
N ALA A 61 6.36 14.37 -3.13
CA ALA A 61 6.65 15.44 -2.17
C ALA A 61 7.78 15.02 -1.20
N ALA A 62 7.71 13.82 -0.64
CA ALA A 62 8.72 13.29 0.27
C ALA A 62 10.07 13.11 -0.43
N ALA A 63 10.09 12.52 -1.63
CA ALA A 63 11.32 12.29 -2.36
C ALA A 63 12.09 13.58 -2.68
N ARG A 64 11.45 14.74 -2.78
CA ARG A 64 12.13 16.04 -3.00
C ARG A 64 13.04 16.46 -1.84
N VAL A 65 12.71 16.04 -0.62
CA VAL A 65 13.40 16.43 0.62
C VAL A 65 14.18 15.29 1.28
N MET A 66 13.86 14.05 0.96
CA MET A 66 14.51 12.86 1.49
C MET A 66 15.98 12.79 1.10
N GLN A 67 16.82 12.32 2.03
CA GLN A 67 18.25 12.10 1.85
C GLN A 67 18.55 10.64 1.48
N PRO A 68 19.75 10.33 0.94
CA PRO A 68 20.17 8.95 0.71
C PRO A 68 20.05 8.09 1.99
N GLY A 69 19.59 6.86 1.83
CA GLY A 69 19.26 5.94 2.92
C GLY A 69 17.81 6.00 3.40
N SER A 70 16.98 6.87 2.81
CA SER A 70 15.54 6.95 3.09
C SER A 70 14.75 5.83 2.44
N SER A 71 13.56 5.54 3.01
CA SER A 71 12.66 4.47 2.53
C SER A 71 11.23 4.95 2.33
N ILE A 72 10.63 4.54 1.23
CA ILE A 72 9.18 4.68 0.95
C ILE A 72 8.56 3.29 0.95
N VAL A 73 7.56 3.07 1.81
CA VAL A 73 6.80 1.83 1.90
C VAL A 73 5.36 2.09 1.48
N ASN A 74 4.94 1.50 0.37
CA ASN A 74 3.58 1.59 -0.13
C ASN A 74 2.75 0.42 0.38
N ILE A 75 1.64 0.67 1.05
CA ILE A 75 0.72 -0.40 1.49
C ILE A 75 -0.24 -0.71 0.35
N ALA A 76 0.14 -1.73 -0.42
CA ALA A 76 -0.67 -2.28 -1.50
C ALA A 76 -1.80 -3.18 -0.95
N SER A 77 -2.01 -4.35 -1.52
CA SER A 77 -2.93 -5.41 -1.06
C SER A 77 -2.65 -6.69 -1.82
N VAL A 78 -2.95 -7.82 -1.21
CA VAL A 78 -3.05 -9.10 -1.93
C VAL A 78 -4.02 -9.02 -3.12
N LEU A 79 -5.04 -8.16 -3.04
CA LEU A 79 -6.01 -7.93 -4.14
C LEU A 79 -5.42 -7.16 -5.34
N GLY A 80 -4.20 -6.67 -5.24
CA GLY A 80 -3.41 -6.22 -6.38
C GLY A 80 -2.64 -7.36 -7.06
N LEU A 81 -2.62 -8.56 -6.49
CA LEU A 81 -1.90 -9.75 -6.96
C LEU A 81 -2.85 -10.86 -7.39
N VAL A 82 -3.94 -11.08 -6.65
CA VAL A 82 -4.91 -12.15 -6.88
C VAL A 82 -6.34 -11.61 -6.94
N LYS A 83 -7.28 -12.48 -7.34
CA LYS A 83 -8.72 -12.14 -7.40
C LYS A 83 -9.29 -11.78 -6.03
N SER A 84 -10.22 -10.81 -6.02
CA SER A 84 -10.97 -10.42 -4.82
C SER A 84 -12.06 -11.42 -4.47
N TYR A 85 -12.38 -11.52 -3.17
CA TYR A 85 -13.56 -12.22 -2.65
C TYR A 85 -14.87 -11.52 -3.05
N SER A 86 -14.88 -10.19 -3.02
CA SER A 86 -16.04 -9.34 -3.33
C SER A 86 -15.78 -8.46 -4.57
N PRO A 87 -16.82 -7.90 -5.20
CA PRO A 87 -16.66 -7.03 -6.36
C PRO A 87 -15.99 -5.69 -5.94
N GLN A 88 -14.70 -5.53 -6.25
CA GLN A 88 -13.87 -4.39 -5.83
C GLN A 88 -12.94 -3.94 -6.96
N ALA A 89 -13.51 -3.67 -8.15
CA ALA A 89 -12.73 -3.35 -9.35
C ALA A 89 -11.80 -2.14 -9.16
N ALA A 90 -12.32 -1.02 -8.66
CA ALA A 90 -11.52 0.19 -8.40
C ALA A 90 -10.41 -0.06 -7.37
N TYR A 91 -10.71 -0.77 -6.28
CA TYR A 91 -9.73 -1.09 -5.24
C TYR A 91 -8.61 -1.98 -5.79
N ALA A 92 -8.95 -3.09 -6.44
CA ALA A 92 -7.97 -4.01 -7.03
C ALA A 92 -7.09 -3.29 -8.06
N ALA A 93 -7.69 -2.49 -8.96
CA ALA A 93 -6.97 -1.69 -9.94
C ALA A 93 -6.00 -0.69 -9.27
N SER A 94 -6.46 0.01 -8.20
CA SER A 94 -5.61 0.96 -7.47
C SER A 94 -4.42 0.29 -6.80
N LYS A 95 -4.61 -0.88 -6.20
CA LYS A 95 -3.55 -1.61 -5.50
C LYS A 95 -2.58 -2.30 -6.47
N ALA A 96 -3.05 -2.81 -7.60
CA ALA A 96 -2.20 -3.28 -8.69
C ALA A 96 -1.39 -2.12 -9.32
N GLY A 97 -2.02 -0.96 -9.53
CA GLY A 97 -1.34 0.27 -9.98
C GLY A 97 -0.25 0.72 -9.00
N LEU A 98 -0.49 0.63 -7.70
CA LEU A 98 0.49 0.99 -6.67
C LEU A 98 1.72 0.06 -6.68
N ILE A 99 1.53 -1.23 -6.97
CA ILE A 99 2.61 -2.19 -7.20
C ILE A 99 3.46 -1.80 -8.42
N GLY A 100 2.79 -1.44 -9.53
CA GLY A 100 3.47 -0.94 -10.73
C GLY A 100 4.26 0.35 -10.47
N LEU A 101 3.62 1.30 -9.78
CA LEU A 101 4.23 2.57 -9.37
C LEU A 101 5.47 2.34 -8.49
N THR A 102 5.42 1.41 -7.54
CA THR A 102 6.55 1.06 -6.67
C THR A 102 7.78 0.65 -7.47
N ARG A 103 7.62 -0.21 -8.47
CA ARG A 103 8.72 -0.66 -9.34
C ARG A 103 9.32 0.49 -10.13
N ASP A 104 8.49 1.33 -10.72
CA ASP A 104 8.96 2.44 -11.54
C ASP A 104 9.69 3.50 -10.71
N LEU A 105 9.14 3.90 -9.57
CA LEU A 105 9.77 4.87 -8.66
C LEU A 105 11.08 4.34 -8.07
N SER A 106 11.18 3.05 -7.79
CA SER A 106 12.43 2.43 -7.33
C SER A 106 13.54 2.56 -8.38
N GLN A 107 13.23 2.31 -9.65
CA GLN A 107 14.17 2.47 -10.75
C GLN A 107 14.65 3.92 -10.89
N GLN A 108 13.74 4.88 -10.74
CA GLN A 108 14.07 6.29 -10.88
C GLN A 108 14.92 6.83 -9.72
N TRP A 109 14.67 6.37 -8.48
CA TRP A 109 15.19 7.03 -7.29
C TRP A 109 16.25 6.23 -6.54
N SER A 110 16.21 4.89 -6.54
CA SER A 110 17.11 4.13 -5.66
C SER A 110 18.57 4.31 -6.02
N GLY A 111 18.94 4.10 -7.27
CA GLY A 111 20.34 4.27 -7.68
C GLY A 111 20.83 5.71 -7.74
N ARG A 112 19.95 6.65 -8.08
CA ARG A 112 20.34 8.06 -8.31
C ARG A 112 20.24 8.91 -7.05
N ARG A 113 19.35 8.58 -6.13
CA ARG A 113 19.04 9.37 -4.94
C ARG A 113 19.22 8.60 -3.64
N GLY A 114 19.48 7.31 -3.70
CA GLY A 114 19.62 6.44 -2.53
C GLY A 114 18.30 6.28 -1.75
N ILE A 115 17.12 6.44 -2.39
CA ILE A 115 15.81 6.30 -1.78
C ILE A 115 15.23 4.94 -2.18
N GLN A 116 15.02 4.05 -1.22
CA GLN A 116 14.38 2.78 -1.46
C GLN A 116 12.87 2.95 -1.59
N VAL A 117 12.25 2.22 -2.53
CA VAL A 117 10.80 2.23 -2.71
C VAL A 117 10.32 0.78 -2.81
N ASN A 118 9.53 0.35 -1.83
CA ASN A 118 9.00 -1.01 -1.76
C ASN A 118 7.50 -0.99 -1.47
N ALA A 119 6.81 -2.08 -1.76
CA ALA A 119 5.43 -2.29 -1.38
C ALA A 119 5.30 -3.46 -0.40
N VAL A 120 4.34 -3.36 0.50
CA VAL A 120 3.79 -4.48 1.25
C VAL A 120 2.42 -4.79 0.66
N ALA A 121 2.12 -6.07 0.43
CA ALA A 121 0.81 -6.55 0.00
C ALA A 121 0.18 -7.39 1.11
N PRO A 122 -0.58 -6.76 2.04
CA PRO A 122 -1.26 -7.48 3.09
C PRO A 122 -2.37 -8.36 2.52
N GLY A 123 -2.56 -9.54 3.13
CA GLY A 123 -3.75 -10.35 3.01
C GLY A 123 -4.91 -9.79 3.83
N TYR A 124 -5.64 -10.66 4.50
CA TYR A 124 -6.75 -10.26 5.35
C TYR A 124 -6.29 -10.11 6.81
N PHE A 125 -6.42 -8.90 7.33
CA PHE A 125 -6.16 -8.51 8.71
C PHE A 125 -7.44 -7.92 9.32
N ALA A 126 -7.61 -8.03 10.63
CA ALA A 126 -8.71 -7.35 11.31
C ALA A 126 -8.52 -5.83 11.20
N SER A 127 -9.47 -5.16 10.55
CA SER A 127 -9.43 -3.72 10.27
C SER A 127 -10.85 -3.16 10.07
N GLU A 128 -10.99 -1.84 10.04
CA GLU A 128 -12.26 -1.19 9.70
C GLU A 128 -12.79 -1.60 8.31
N LEU A 129 -11.90 -1.84 7.35
CA LEU A 129 -12.27 -2.30 6.01
C LEU A 129 -12.81 -3.73 6.02
N THR A 130 -12.18 -4.65 6.76
CA THR A 130 -12.63 -6.04 6.86
C THR A 130 -13.86 -6.20 7.74
N ALA A 131 -14.07 -5.31 8.72
CA ALA A 131 -15.26 -5.30 9.58
C ALA A 131 -16.56 -5.02 8.80
N GLN A 132 -16.47 -4.47 7.60
CA GLN A 132 -17.63 -4.23 6.71
C GLN A 132 -18.08 -5.50 5.96
N VAL A 133 -17.32 -6.58 6.01
CA VAL A 133 -17.64 -7.85 5.36
C VAL A 133 -18.19 -8.83 6.40
N ALA A 134 -19.18 -9.63 6.01
CA ALA A 134 -19.73 -10.66 6.90
C ALA A 134 -18.63 -11.64 7.36
N ALA A 135 -18.47 -11.78 8.66
CA ALA A 135 -17.30 -12.44 9.26
C ALA A 135 -17.19 -13.94 8.88
N ALA A 136 -18.29 -14.70 8.95
CA ALA A 136 -18.24 -16.14 8.69
C ALA A 136 -17.89 -16.48 7.23
N PRO A 137 -18.55 -15.92 6.19
CA PRO A 137 -18.18 -16.20 4.80
C PRO A 137 -16.77 -15.74 4.44
N LEU A 138 -16.27 -14.67 5.06
CA LEU A 138 -14.90 -14.20 4.84
C LEU A 138 -13.88 -15.15 5.48
N ALA A 139 -14.16 -15.66 6.69
CA ALA A 139 -13.31 -16.64 7.36
C ALA A 139 -13.19 -17.93 6.55
N ASP A 140 -14.31 -18.43 6.03
CA ASP A 140 -14.36 -19.63 5.17
C ASP A 140 -13.53 -19.41 3.89
N PHE A 141 -13.66 -18.23 3.27
CA PHE A 141 -12.88 -17.87 2.09
C PHE A 141 -11.36 -17.85 2.41
N ILE A 142 -10.94 -17.24 3.52
CA ILE A 142 -9.55 -17.19 3.94
C ILE A 142 -9.02 -18.60 4.21
N GLN A 143 -9.80 -19.44 4.91
CA GLN A 143 -9.42 -20.82 5.19
C GLN A 143 -9.19 -21.64 3.91
N GLN A 144 -9.94 -21.36 2.85
CA GLN A 144 -9.83 -22.09 1.57
C GLN A 144 -8.73 -21.54 0.65
N THR A 145 -8.35 -20.27 0.80
CA THR A 145 -7.47 -19.59 -0.16
C THR A 145 -6.11 -19.18 0.40
N SER A 146 -5.95 -19.14 1.72
CA SER A 146 -4.69 -18.87 2.38
C SER A 146 -4.09 -20.16 2.95
N THR A 147 -2.79 -20.37 2.76
CA THR A 147 -2.09 -21.56 3.29
C THR A 147 -2.14 -21.62 4.82
N LEU A 148 -2.06 -20.47 5.51
CA LEU A 148 -2.17 -20.41 6.98
C LEU A 148 -3.62 -20.49 7.47
N GLY A 149 -4.62 -20.32 6.62
CA GLY A 149 -6.05 -20.51 6.90
C GLY A 149 -6.62 -19.59 7.98
N ARG A 150 -6.00 -18.43 8.25
CA ARG A 150 -6.42 -17.50 9.29
C ARG A 150 -6.19 -16.05 8.88
N PHE A 151 -6.82 -15.13 9.61
CA PHE A 151 -6.44 -13.72 9.55
C PHE A 151 -5.01 -13.53 10.05
N GLY A 152 -4.32 -12.55 9.48
CA GLY A 152 -3.05 -12.05 10.00
C GLY A 152 -3.27 -11.23 11.27
N GLU A 153 -2.28 -11.27 12.18
CA GLU A 153 -2.23 -10.42 13.36
C GLU A 153 -1.49 -9.12 13.03
N GLN A 154 -1.87 -8.00 13.66
CA GLN A 154 -1.28 -6.69 13.38
C GLN A 154 0.26 -6.70 13.49
N ALA A 155 0.81 -7.36 14.50
CA ALA A 155 2.25 -7.47 14.71
C ALA A 155 3.00 -8.16 13.54
N GLU A 156 2.33 -9.07 12.80
CA GLU A 156 2.92 -9.75 11.65
C GLU A 156 3.05 -8.78 10.45
N LEU A 157 2.13 -7.82 10.32
CA LEU A 157 2.21 -6.75 9.33
C LEU A 157 3.23 -5.68 9.73
N ASP A 158 3.21 -5.27 10.99
CA ASP A 158 4.12 -4.24 11.52
C ASP A 158 5.58 -4.65 11.33
N GLY A 159 5.92 -5.93 11.56
CA GLY A 159 7.26 -6.47 11.34
C GLY A 159 7.75 -6.29 9.89
N ALA A 160 6.89 -6.52 8.91
CA ALA A 160 7.22 -6.34 7.50
C ALA A 160 7.45 -4.85 7.14
N VAL A 161 6.60 -3.96 7.67
CA VAL A 161 6.74 -2.51 7.45
C VAL A 161 8.02 -2.00 8.10
N VAL A 162 8.30 -2.37 9.35
CA VAL A 162 9.52 -1.99 10.06
C VAL A 162 10.77 -2.53 9.36
N PHE A 163 10.74 -3.77 8.87
CA PHE A 163 11.83 -4.34 8.09
C PHE A 163 12.14 -3.50 6.84
N LEU A 164 11.13 -3.18 6.02
CA LEU A 164 11.31 -2.40 4.79
C LEU A 164 11.65 -0.92 5.05
N ALA A 165 11.32 -0.40 6.23
CA ALA A 165 11.66 0.96 6.66
C ALA A 165 13.03 1.06 7.34
N SER A 166 13.75 -0.06 7.54
CA SER A 166 15.01 -0.11 8.28
C SER A 166 16.20 -0.42 7.40
N GLN A 167 17.41 -0.27 7.95
CA GLN A 167 18.67 -0.64 7.28
C GLN A 167 18.79 -2.14 7.01
N ALA A 168 17.98 -2.99 7.67
CA ALA A 168 17.96 -4.43 7.40
C ALA A 168 17.52 -4.77 5.96
N SER A 169 16.81 -3.85 5.30
CA SER A 169 16.39 -3.97 3.90
C SER A 169 17.26 -3.14 2.92
N SER A 170 18.46 -2.71 3.32
CA SER A 170 19.29 -1.76 2.57
C SER A 170 19.64 -2.20 1.12
N TYR A 171 19.53 -3.48 0.80
CA TYR A 171 19.74 -4.01 -0.55
C TYR A 171 18.44 -4.47 -1.22
N ILE A 172 17.28 -3.99 -0.72
CA ILE A 172 15.94 -4.36 -1.20
C ILE A 172 15.23 -3.09 -1.71
N THR A 173 14.89 -3.08 -3.00
CA THR A 173 14.09 -2.02 -3.61
C THR A 173 13.30 -2.52 -4.80
N GLY A 174 12.14 -1.92 -5.08
CA GLY A 174 11.26 -2.27 -6.19
C GLY A 174 10.45 -3.56 -6.00
N ILE A 175 10.49 -4.18 -4.81
CA ILE A 175 9.75 -5.41 -4.54
C ILE A 175 8.33 -5.13 -4.04
N THR A 176 7.51 -6.18 -4.13
CA THR A 176 6.25 -6.30 -3.37
C THR A 176 6.40 -7.48 -2.42
N LEU A 177 6.40 -7.19 -1.12
CA LEU A 177 6.44 -8.19 -0.06
C LEU A 177 5.00 -8.59 0.30
N ALA A 178 4.60 -9.80 -0.07
CA ALA A 178 3.31 -10.34 0.34
C ALA A 178 3.36 -10.75 1.83
N VAL A 179 2.36 -10.30 2.60
CA VAL A 179 2.12 -10.66 4.00
C VAL A 179 0.67 -11.13 4.09
N ASP A 180 0.40 -12.32 3.56
CA ASP A 180 -0.94 -12.76 3.19
C ASP A 180 -1.26 -14.22 3.59
N GLY A 181 -0.41 -14.81 4.42
CA GLY A 181 -0.57 -16.20 4.85
C GLY A 181 -0.44 -17.23 3.71
N GLY A 182 0.23 -16.86 2.61
CA GLY A 182 0.43 -17.73 1.43
C GLY A 182 -0.70 -17.67 0.41
N MET A 183 -1.59 -16.66 0.47
CA MET A 183 -2.73 -16.53 -0.45
C MET A 183 -2.29 -16.26 -1.89
N SER A 184 -1.22 -15.51 -2.12
CA SER A 184 -0.69 -15.18 -3.45
C SER A 184 0.38 -16.14 -3.96
N GLY A 185 0.73 -17.15 -3.21
CA GLY A 185 1.86 -18.07 -3.48
C GLY A 185 1.54 -19.27 -4.38
N HIS A 186 0.34 -19.37 -4.94
CA HIS A 186 -0.09 -20.47 -5.82
C HIS A 186 -0.77 -20.00 -7.08
#